data_92ca7af7dad0e6eb3d5a03332a4b403a
#
_entry.id   92ca7af7dad0e6eb3d5a03332a4b403a
#
_cell.length_a   1.000
_cell.length_b   1.000
_cell.length_c   1.000
_cell.angle_alpha   90.00
_cell.angle_beta   90.00
_cell.angle_gamma   90.00
#
_symmetry.space_group_name_H-M   'P 1'
#
loop_
_entity.id
_entity.type
_entity.pdbx_description
1 polymer ?
#
loop_
_entity_poly.entity_id
_entity_poly.type
_entity_poly.pdbx_seq_one_letter_code
_entity_poly.pdbx_strand_id
1 'polypeptide(L)'
;MTTSTKTPPRQRLPIGALLGPILVWAPAVALVTIRTVWRNVPGQVPAHWSGIGAADSFQSSTALFWLSLLPAVGCGVVAIVVLIFVGADMRCRTAALTHGVLALIASAISLQWAVDVLTALQASSGGHNGIGPPFLLYLLALLWGVVVFVVTTFGSWTREQSDDPDPDDTTAEPSPVHQFTDEGA
;
A
#
# COMPACT_ATOMS: atom_id res chain seq x y z
N MET A 1 5.84 39.93 -31.96
CA MET A 1 5.72 38.48 -31.78
C MET A 1 5.67 38.21 -30.29
N THR A 2 4.47 38.05 -29.70
CA THR A 2 4.29 37.74 -28.27
C THR A 2 4.15 36.22 -28.14
N THR A 3 5.19 35.56 -27.68
CA THR A 3 5.17 34.13 -27.34
C THR A 3 4.32 33.94 -26.09
N SER A 4 3.06 33.53 -26.29
CA SER A 4 2.18 33.11 -25.18
C SER A 4 2.76 31.84 -24.55
N THR A 5 3.41 31.96 -23.42
CA THR A 5 3.85 30.84 -22.60
C THR A 5 2.62 30.16 -21.96
N LYS A 6 2.06 29.15 -22.64
CA LYS A 6 0.97 28.34 -22.13
C LYS A 6 1.48 27.55 -20.92
N THR A 7 1.11 27.98 -19.72
CA THR A 7 1.44 27.27 -18.48
C THR A 7 0.89 25.83 -18.57
N PRO A 8 1.72 24.80 -18.39
CA PRO A 8 1.23 23.42 -18.48
C PRO A 8 0.15 23.20 -17.42
N PRO A 9 -0.91 22.46 -17.75
CA PRO A 9 -1.98 22.17 -16.82
C PRO A 9 -1.43 21.42 -15.61
N ARG A 10 -1.74 21.91 -14.40
CA ARG A 10 -1.40 21.23 -13.15
C ARG A 10 -2.08 19.86 -13.14
N GLN A 11 -1.32 18.80 -13.35
CA GLN A 11 -1.81 17.44 -13.19
C GLN A 11 -2.15 17.22 -11.71
N ARG A 12 -3.44 17.10 -11.41
CA ARG A 12 -3.88 16.72 -10.06
C ARG A 12 -3.66 15.23 -9.89
N LEU A 13 -2.91 14.83 -8.85
CA LEU A 13 -2.72 13.43 -8.52
C LEU A 13 -4.08 12.75 -8.24
N PRO A 14 -4.34 11.56 -8.81
CA PRO A 14 -5.58 10.84 -8.55
C PRO A 14 -5.66 10.43 -7.06
N ILE A 15 -6.85 10.47 -6.47
CA ILE A 15 -7.09 10.13 -5.06
C ILE A 15 -6.56 8.73 -4.73
N GLY A 16 -6.74 7.77 -5.65
CA GLY A 16 -6.19 6.41 -5.48
C GLY A 16 -4.67 6.36 -5.34
N ALA A 17 -3.93 7.26 -6.00
CA ALA A 17 -2.48 7.35 -5.86
C ALA A 17 -2.05 7.84 -4.47
N LEU A 18 -2.87 8.65 -3.80
CA LEU A 18 -2.61 9.12 -2.43
C LEU A 18 -3.00 8.07 -1.38
N LEU A 19 -4.06 7.30 -1.63
CA LEU A 19 -4.51 6.26 -0.70
C LEU A 19 -3.52 5.11 -0.58
N GLY A 20 -2.84 4.73 -1.66
CA GLY A 20 -1.87 3.64 -1.68
C GLY A 20 -0.81 3.76 -0.57
N PRO A 21 0.01 4.82 -0.55
CA PRO A 21 1.01 5.02 0.51
C PRO A 21 0.41 5.05 1.92
N ILE A 22 -0.75 5.70 2.11
CA ILE A 22 -1.41 5.78 3.42
C ILE A 22 -1.77 4.37 3.92
N LEU A 23 -2.30 3.51 3.07
CA LEU A 23 -2.68 2.15 3.42
C LEU A 23 -1.46 1.24 3.68
N VAL A 24 -0.31 1.53 3.07
CA VAL A 24 0.96 0.82 3.37
C VAL A 24 1.44 1.13 4.79
N TRP A 25 1.14 2.30 5.36
CA TRP A 25 1.47 2.65 6.75
C TRP A 25 0.56 1.98 7.79
N ALA A 26 -0.65 1.54 7.41
CA ALA A 26 -1.62 1.01 8.34
C ALA A 26 -1.11 -0.17 9.20
N PRO A 27 -0.35 -1.16 8.68
CA PRO A 27 0.21 -2.24 9.50
C PRO A 27 1.19 -1.74 10.57
N ALA A 28 2.04 -0.75 10.26
CA ALA A 28 2.97 -0.17 11.23
C ALA A 28 2.22 0.57 12.35
N VAL A 29 1.21 1.35 11.99
CA VAL A 29 0.34 2.06 12.96
C VAL A 29 -0.43 1.05 13.82
N ALA A 30 -0.99 0.01 13.22
CA ALA A 30 -1.68 -1.07 13.94
C ALA A 30 -0.73 -1.77 14.94
N LEU A 31 0.49 -2.09 14.52
CA LEU A 31 1.50 -2.71 15.38
C LEU A 31 1.82 -1.85 16.61
N VAL A 32 2.06 -0.54 16.41
CA VAL A 32 2.29 0.40 17.52
C VAL A 32 1.07 0.48 18.44
N THR A 33 -0.12 0.57 17.87
CA THR A 33 -1.37 0.62 18.64
C THR A 33 -1.57 -0.64 19.46
N ILE A 34 -1.38 -1.83 18.88
CA ILE A 34 -1.48 -3.10 19.59
C ILE A 34 -0.45 -3.14 20.73
N ARG A 35 0.80 -2.74 20.49
CA ARG A 35 1.86 -2.72 21.50
C ARG A 35 1.54 -1.78 22.67
N THR A 36 0.88 -0.65 22.41
CA THR A 36 0.52 0.32 23.46
C THR A 36 -0.70 -0.12 24.29
N VAL A 37 -1.65 -0.78 23.65
CA VAL A 37 -2.88 -1.24 24.31
C VAL A 37 -2.65 -2.57 25.05
N TRP A 38 -1.81 -3.41 24.54
CA TRP A 38 -1.56 -4.74 25.09
C TRP A 38 -0.58 -4.68 26.26
N ARG A 39 -1.12 -4.64 27.48
CA ARG A 39 -0.34 -4.44 28.71
C ARG A 39 0.44 -5.68 29.17
N ASN A 40 -0.05 -6.88 28.83
CA ASN A 40 0.50 -8.16 29.31
C ASN A 40 1.40 -8.85 28.29
N VAL A 41 2.21 -8.09 27.58
CA VAL A 41 3.16 -8.66 26.61
C VAL A 41 4.28 -9.37 27.37
N PRO A 42 4.54 -10.67 27.11
CA PRO A 42 5.65 -11.40 27.72
C PRO A 42 6.99 -10.71 27.41
N GLY A 43 7.89 -10.68 28.40
CA GLY A 43 9.23 -10.09 28.19
C GLY A 43 10.07 -10.88 27.20
N GLN A 44 9.83 -12.19 27.10
CA GLN A 44 10.46 -13.09 26.16
C GLN A 44 9.40 -13.88 25.41
N VAL A 45 9.66 -14.13 24.13
CA VAL A 45 8.80 -14.94 23.23
C VAL A 45 9.62 -16.04 22.60
N PRO A 46 9.02 -17.19 22.28
CA PRO A 46 9.70 -18.27 21.59
C PRO A 46 10.20 -17.80 20.22
N ALA A 47 11.44 -18.12 19.88
CA ALA A 47 12.06 -17.72 18.61
C ALA A 47 12.43 -18.91 17.71
N HIS A 48 12.57 -20.10 18.28
CA HIS A 48 12.92 -21.29 17.51
C HIS A 48 12.37 -22.56 18.16
N TRP A 49 12.05 -23.56 17.32
CA TRP A 49 11.60 -24.90 17.70
C TRP A 49 12.39 -25.93 16.88
N SER A 50 13.14 -26.79 17.53
CA SER A 50 13.90 -27.87 16.89
C SER A 50 13.09 -29.12 16.60
N GLY A 51 11.78 -29.12 16.84
CA GLY A 51 10.89 -30.26 16.61
C GLY A 51 9.48 -30.06 17.19
N ILE A 52 8.82 -31.18 17.49
CA ILE A 52 7.50 -31.18 18.15
C ILE A 52 7.73 -31.04 19.66
N GLY A 53 7.59 -29.86 20.22
CA GLY A 53 7.78 -29.66 21.67
C GLY A 53 7.89 -28.21 22.09
N ALA A 54 8.53 -27.98 23.23
CA ALA A 54 8.78 -26.65 23.74
C ALA A 54 9.81 -25.90 22.87
N ALA A 55 9.70 -24.58 22.83
CA ALA A 55 10.71 -23.76 22.17
C ALA A 55 12.09 -23.94 22.81
N ASP A 56 13.13 -24.04 22.01
CA ASP A 56 14.52 -24.22 22.43
C ASP A 56 15.29 -22.89 22.48
N SER A 57 14.75 -21.82 21.92
CA SER A 57 15.31 -20.48 22.10
C SER A 57 14.21 -19.43 22.30
N PHE A 58 14.59 -18.37 23.04
CA PHE A 58 13.72 -17.27 23.37
C PHE A 58 14.38 -15.94 22.99
N GLN A 59 13.57 -14.99 22.57
CA GLN A 59 14.00 -13.65 22.18
C GLN A 59 13.21 -12.57 22.93
N SER A 60 13.82 -11.42 23.14
CA SER A 60 13.13 -10.28 23.74
C SER A 60 11.96 -9.82 22.83
N SER A 61 10.75 -9.77 23.39
CA SER A 61 9.58 -9.27 22.67
C SER A 61 9.73 -7.81 22.21
N THR A 62 10.51 -7.00 22.96
CA THR A 62 10.82 -5.62 22.57
C THR A 62 11.79 -5.57 21.40
N ALA A 63 12.80 -6.45 21.35
CA ALA A 63 13.72 -6.53 20.22
C ALA A 63 12.96 -6.93 18.94
N LEU A 64 12.10 -7.96 19.02
CA LEU A 64 11.25 -8.39 17.91
C LEU A 64 10.26 -7.31 17.46
N PHE A 65 9.72 -6.53 18.40
CA PHE A 65 8.87 -5.40 18.07
C PHE A 65 9.58 -4.39 17.15
N TRP A 66 10.81 -3.99 17.51
CA TRP A 66 11.60 -3.08 16.68
C TRP A 66 12.02 -3.71 15.36
N LEU A 67 12.38 -4.99 15.38
CA LEU A 67 12.73 -5.75 14.19
C LEU A 67 11.54 -5.84 13.19
N SER A 68 10.31 -5.86 13.69
CA SER A 68 9.10 -5.84 12.87
C SER A 68 8.69 -4.42 12.46
N LEU A 69 8.81 -3.44 13.36
CA LEU A 69 8.39 -2.07 13.10
C LEU A 69 9.26 -1.36 12.07
N LEU A 70 10.60 -1.47 12.20
CA LEU A 70 11.51 -0.72 11.32
C LEU A 70 11.34 -1.09 9.83
N PRO A 71 11.28 -2.37 9.42
CA PRO A 71 11.03 -2.71 8.03
C PRO A 71 9.61 -2.30 7.55
N ALA A 72 8.59 -2.39 8.42
CA ALA A 72 7.24 -1.96 8.06
C ALA A 72 7.18 -0.45 7.80
N VAL A 73 7.85 0.35 8.62
CA VAL A 73 8.06 1.80 8.39
C VAL A 73 8.84 2.03 7.10
N GLY A 74 9.89 1.23 6.85
CA GLY A 74 10.67 1.28 5.61
C GLY A 74 9.80 1.09 4.36
N CYS A 75 8.87 0.12 4.38
CA CYS A 75 7.90 -0.07 3.30
C CYS A 75 7.03 1.18 3.08
N GLY A 76 6.57 1.82 4.17
CA GLY A 76 5.81 3.06 4.11
C GLY A 76 6.60 4.21 3.49
N VAL A 77 7.87 4.36 3.87
CA VAL A 77 8.78 5.37 3.28
C VAL A 77 8.99 5.11 1.79
N VAL A 78 9.27 3.86 1.39
CA VAL A 78 9.42 3.47 -0.02
C VAL A 78 8.14 3.77 -0.80
N ALA A 79 6.96 3.52 -0.24
CA ALA A 79 5.69 3.84 -0.89
C ALA A 79 5.53 5.34 -1.17
N ILE A 80 5.96 6.21 -0.23
CA ILE A 80 5.96 7.67 -0.41
C ILE A 80 6.98 8.08 -1.49
N VAL A 81 8.18 7.51 -1.46
CA VAL A 81 9.23 7.78 -2.45
C VAL A 81 8.75 7.42 -3.85
N VAL A 82 8.12 6.24 -4.01
CA VAL A 82 7.52 5.80 -5.28
C VAL A 82 6.47 6.80 -5.74
N LEU A 83 5.59 7.28 -4.85
CA LEU A 83 4.59 8.29 -5.19
C LEU A 83 5.22 9.59 -5.71
N ILE A 84 6.26 10.09 -5.04
CA ILE A 84 6.88 11.39 -5.36
C ILE A 84 7.69 11.33 -6.66
N PHE A 85 8.50 10.29 -6.84
CA PHE A 85 9.49 10.24 -7.93
C PHE A 85 9.00 9.52 -9.18
N VAL A 86 8.01 8.65 -9.04
CA VAL A 86 7.57 7.76 -10.13
C VAL A 86 6.09 7.96 -10.47
N GLY A 87 5.34 8.61 -9.58
CA GLY A 87 3.87 8.71 -9.67
C GLY A 87 3.35 9.43 -10.92
N ALA A 88 4.16 10.28 -11.59
CA ALA A 88 3.76 11.00 -12.79
C ALA A 88 3.83 10.14 -14.06
N ASP A 89 4.77 9.19 -14.12
CA ASP A 89 5.08 8.42 -15.33
C ASP A 89 4.67 6.93 -15.25
N MET A 90 4.36 6.43 -14.04
CA MET A 90 3.97 5.03 -13.89
C MET A 90 2.56 4.77 -14.41
N ARG A 91 2.45 3.70 -15.21
CA ARG A 91 1.14 3.12 -15.52
C ARG A 91 0.45 2.77 -14.20
N CYS A 92 -0.79 3.18 -14.06
CA CYS A 92 -1.61 3.00 -12.87
C CYS A 92 -1.54 1.58 -12.25
N ARG A 93 -1.53 0.55 -13.08
CA ARG A 93 -1.42 -0.86 -12.65
C ARG A 93 -0.09 -1.17 -11.96
N THR A 94 1.01 -0.62 -12.44
CA THR A 94 2.34 -0.86 -11.83
C THR A 94 2.43 -0.19 -10.46
N ALA A 95 1.91 1.02 -10.32
CA ALA A 95 1.85 1.72 -9.03
C ALA A 95 0.98 0.95 -8.03
N ALA A 96 -0.20 0.48 -8.44
CA ALA A 96 -1.08 -0.31 -7.59
C ALA A 96 -0.44 -1.63 -7.13
N LEU A 97 0.26 -2.32 -8.04
CA LEU A 97 0.99 -3.56 -7.74
C LEU A 97 2.11 -3.30 -6.72
N THR A 98 2.89 -2.24 -6.91
CA THR A 98 3.96 -1.85 -5.99
C THR A 98 3.42 -1.56 -4.59
N HIS A 99 2.35 -0.78 -4.47
CA HIS A 99 1.73 -0.49 -3.17
C HIS A 99 1.11 -1.74 -2.54
N GLY A 100 0.47 -2.61 -3.33
CA GLY A 100 -0.08 -3.88 -2.85
C GLY A 100 1.00 -4.82 -2.29
N VAL A 101 2.13 -4.95 -3.00
CA VAL A 101 3.28 -5.76 -2.53
C VAL A 101 3.92 -5.16 -1.29
N LEU A 102 4.14 -3.85 -1.24
CA LEU A 102 4.68 -3.18 -0.05
C LEU A 102 3.75 -3.34 1.16
N ALA A 103 2.43 -3.23 0.95
CA ALA A 103 1.44 -3.43 2.01
C ALA A 103 1.42 -4.88 2.51
N LEU A 104 1.53 -5.86 1.62
CA LEU A 104 1.65 -7.28 1.97
C LEU A 104 2.89 -7.53 2.84
N ILE A 105 4.06 -7.04 2.41
CA ILE A 105 5.33 -7.19 3.14
C ILE A 105 5.25 -6.51 4.51
N ALA A 106 4.81 -5.25 4.56
CA ALA A 106 4.65 -4.51 5.81
C ALA A 106 3.70 -5.21 6.78
N SER A 107 2.58 -5.75 6.27
CA SER A 107 1.59 -6.47 7.06
C SER A 107 2.13 -7.80 7.59
N ALA A 108 2.79 -8.59 6.74
CA ALA A 108 3.38 -9.88 7.14
C ALA A 108 4.42 -9.70 8.25
N ILE A 109 5.31 -8.71 8.10
CA ILE A 109 6.35 -8.41 9.10
C ILE A 109 5.73 -7.89 10.40
N SER A 110 4.70 -7.02 10.32
CA SER A 110 4.03 -6.51 11.50
C SER A 110 3.25 -7.60 12.26
N LEU A 111 2.64 -8.54 11.55
CA LEU A 111 1.91 -9.66 12.14
C LEU A 111 2.84 -10.70 12.78
N GLN A 112 4.10 -10.82 12.32
CA GLN A 112 5.07 -11.73 12.92
C GLN A 112 5.17 -11.52 14.42
N TRP A 113 5.37 -10.26 14.87
CA TRP A 113 5.44 -9.95 16.30
C TRP A 113 4.17 -10.35 17.06
N ALA A 114 2.99 -10.11 16.49
CA ALA A 114 1.71 -10.48 17.11
C ALA A 114 1.55 -12.00 17.23
N VAL A 115 1.97 -12.73 16.21
CA VAL A 115 1.97 -14.20 16.19
C VAL A 115 2.87 -14.74 17.27
N ASP A 116 4.11 -14.22 17.40
CA ASP A 116 5.07 -14.66 18.40
C ASP A 116 4.58 -14.41 19.84
N VAL A 117 3.97 -13.23 20.10
CA VAL A 117 3.38 -12.89 21.39
C VAL A 117 2.18 -13.79 21.71
N LEU A 118 1.28 -14.02 20.75
CA LEU A 118 0.13 -14.90 20.93
C LEU A 118 0.56 -16.34 21.22
N THR A 119 1.56 -16.84 20.51
CA THR A 119 2.11 -18.18 20.72
C THR A 119 2.71 -18.29 22.12
N ALA A 120 3.44 -17.27 22.61
CA ALA A 120 3.97 -17.24 23.96
C ALA A 120 2.88 -17.27 25.03
N LEU A 121 1.79 -16.53 24.84
CA LEU A 121 0.64 -16.52 25.75
C LEU A 121 -0.10 -17.85 25.74
N GLN A 122 -0.28 -18.51 24.61
CA GLN A 122 -0.88 -19.83 24.51
C GLN A 122 -0.02 -20.89 25.23
N ALA A 123 1.28 -20.85 25.04
CA ALA A 123 2.22 -21.76 25.73
C ALA A 123 2.14 -21.59 27.25
N SER A 124 2.02 -20.35 27.76
CA SER A 124 1.92 -20.08 29.20
C SER A 124 0.59 -20.52 29.81
N SER A 125 -0.48 -20.67 29.03
CA SER A 125 -1.80 -21.11 29.47
C SER A 125 -2.00 -22.63 29.42
N GLY A 126 -0.94 -23.42 29.16
CA GLY A 126 -1.02 -24.88 29.07
C GLY A 126 -1.63 -25.41 27.77
N GLY A 127 -1.80 -24.54 26.76
CA GLY A 127 -2.22 -24.94 25.42
C GLY A 127 -1.11 -25.74 24.71
N HIS A 128 -1.52 -26.58 23.77
CA HIS A 128 -0.57 -27.32 22.93
C HIS A 128 0.26 -26.34 22.10
N ASN A 129 1.58 -26.49 22.15
CA ASN A 129 2.57 -25.70 21.41
C ASN A 129 2.53 -26.04 19.89
N GLY A 130 1.36 -26.01 19.28
CA GLY A 130 1.22 -26.27 17.84
C GLY A 130 1.27 -24.98 17.02
N ILE A 131 1.88 -25.06 15.85
CA ILE A 131 1.74 -24.06 14.78
C ILE A 131 0.26 -24.09 14.37
N GLY A 132 -0.57 -23.39 15.12
CA GLY A 132 -2.01 -23.47 15.00
C GLY A 132 -2.65 -22.14 14.59
N PRO A 133 -3.76 -21.73 15.24
CA PRO A 133 -4.56 -20.56 14.87
C PRO A 133 -3.79 -19.26 14.63
N PRO A 134 -2.67 -18.92 15.34
CA PRO A 134 -1.92 -17.70 15.06
C PRO A 134 -1.37 -17.61 13.64
N PHE A 135 -1.09 -18.76 13.00
CA PHE A 135 -0.58 -18.78 11.62
C PHE A 135 -1.62 -18.28 10.61
N LEU A 136 -2.92 -18.45 10.92
CA LEU A 136 -4.00 -17.92 10.08
C LEU A 136 -3.97 -16.39 9.96
N LEU A 137 -3.33 -15.70 10.91
CA LEU A 137 -3.14 -14.25 10.84
C LEU A 137 -2.35 -13.82 9.59
N TYR A 138 -1.46 -14.67 9.06
CA TYR A 138 -0.76 -14.36 7.81
C TYR A 138 -1.68 -14.27 6.60
N LEU A 139 -2.84 -14.92 6.62
CA LEU A 139 -3.86 -14.74 5.59
C LEU A 139 -4.42 -13.31 5.59
N LEU A 140 -4.45 -12.64 6.76
CA LEU A 140 -4.81 -11.22 6.85
C LEU A 140 -3.78 -10.33 6.15
N ALA A 141 -2.49 -10.68 6.21
CA ALA A 141 -1.45 -9.94 5.48
C ALA A 141 -1.66 -10.03 3.96
N LEU A 142 -1.96 -11.24 3.47
CA LEU A 142 -2.27 -11.46 2.06
C LEU A 142 -3.51 -10.66 1.64
N LEU A 143 -4.58 -10.76 2.42
CA LEU A 143 -5.83 -10.03 2.18
C LEU A 143 -5.58 -8.52 2.16
N TRP A 144 -4.78 -8.00 3.11
CA TRP A 144 -4.46 -6.59 3.17
C TRP A 144 -3.73 -6.11 1.91
N GLY A 145 -2.73 -6.85 1.42
CA GLY A 145 -2.04 -6.54 0.17
C GLY A 145 -2.99 -6.48 -1.03
N VAL A 146 -3.94 -7.45 -1.11
CA VAL A 146 -4.98 -7.45 -2.14
C VAL A 146 -5.90 -6.24 -2.02
N VAL A 147 -6.35 -5.89 -0.81
CA VAL A 147 -7.20 -4.71 -0.56
C VAL A 147 -6.50 -3.44 -1.05
N VAL A 148 -5.22 -3.24 -0.70
CA VAL A 148 -4.46 -2.06 -1.13
C VAL A 148 -4.31 -2.03 -2.64
N PHE A 149 -4.01 -3.16 -3.28
CA PHE A 149 -3.94 -3.26 -4.74
C PHE A 149 -5.28 -2.87 -5.40
N VAL A 150 -6.39 -3.42 -4.92
CA VAL A 150 -7.73 -3.15 -5.44
C VAL A 150 -8.10 -1.68 -5.27
N VAL A 151 -7.96 -1.12 -4.06
CA VAL A 151 -8.29 0.28 -3.76
C VAL A 151 -7.49 1.24 -4.63
N THR A 152 -6.18 0.97 -4.80
CA THR A 152 -5.31 1.80 -5.64
C THR A 152 -5.68 1.71 -7.11
N THR A 153 -6.08 0.53 -7.58
CA THR A 153 -6.50 0.32 -8.98
C THR A 153 -7.81 1.03 -9.27
N PHE A 154 -8.84 0.83 -8.44
CA PHE A 154 -10.16 1.45 -8.67
C PHE A 154 -10.14 2.98 -8.49
N GLY A 155 -9.36 3.50 -7.55
CA GLY A 155 -9.23 4.95 -7.35
C GLY A 155 -8.62 5.70 -8.53
N SER A 156 -8.05 4.99 -9.50
CA SER A 156 -7.51 5.56 -10.74
C SER A 156 -8.49 5.47 -11.92
N TRP A 157 -9.35 4.46 -11.94
CA TRP A 157 -10.32 4.25 -13.03
C TRP A 157 -11.42 5.33 -13.08
N THR A 158 -11.85 5.84 -11.94
CA THR A 158 -12.90 6.87 -11.85
C THR A 158 -12.51 8.17 -12.54
N ARG A 159 -11.25 8.37 -12.88
CA ARG A 159 -10.78 9.59 -13.53
C ARG A 159 -10.71 9.49 -15.05
N GLU A 160 -10.38 8.32 -15.61
CA GLU A 160 -10.38 8.12 -17.06
C GLU A 160 -11.78 8.34 -17.65
N GLN A 161 -12.84 7.99 -16.91
CA GLN A 161 -14.22 8.22 -17.35
C GLN A 161 -14.69 9.68 -17.24
N SER A 162 -14.04 10.51 -16.41
CA SER A 162 -14.40 11.92 -16.24
C SER A 162 -13.69 12.85 -17.23
N ASP A 163 -12.60 12.38 -17.86
CA ASP A 163 -11.82 13.14 -18.85
C ASP A 163 -12.23 12.78 -20.28
N ASP A 164 -13.25 11.91 -20.49
CA ASP A 164 -13.81 11.64 -21.81
C ASP A 164 -14.52 12.92 -22.27
N PRO A 165 -14.07 13.56 -23.36
CA PRO A 165 -14.68 14.79 -23.84
C PRO A 165 -16.13 14.53 -24.13
N ASP A 166 -17.00 15.40 -23.61
CA ASP A 166 -18.44 15.36 -23.82
C ASP A 166 -18.69 15.20 -25.33
N PRO A 167 -19.35 14.13 -25.80
CA PRO A 167 -19.58 13.90 -27.20
C PRO A 167 -20.43 15.04 -27.85
N ASP A 168 -21.06 15.89 -27.03
CA ASP A 168 -21.79 17.06 -27.46
C ASP A 168 -20.90 18.31 -27.74
N ASP A 169 -19.61 18.29 -27.34
CA ASP A 169 -18.71 19.42 -27.62
C ASP A 169 -18.14 19.38 -29.06
N THR A 170 -18.60 18.45 -29.90
CA THR A 170 -18.36 18.41 -31.33
C THR A 170 -19.35 19.32 -32.09
N THR A 171 -19.77 20.45 -31.53
CA THR A 171 -20.20 21.58 -32.35
C THR A 171 -18.94 22.19 -32.97
N ALA A 172 -18.30 21.40 -33.83
CA ALA A 172 -17.28 21.91 -34.73
C ALA A 172 -17.87 23.07 -35.51
N GLU A 173 -17.48 24.26 -35.11
CA GLU A 173 -17.67 25.47 -35.90
C GLU A 173 -17.20 25.15 -37.33
N PRO A 174 -18.07 25.21 -38.35
CA PRO A 174 -17.69 24.86 -39.71
C PRO A 174 -16.55 25.80 -40.11
N SER A 175 -15.38 25.22 -40.35
CA SER A 175 -14.22 25.94 -40.85
C SER A 175 -14.64 26.81 -42.01
N PRO A 176 -14.34 28.12 -42.02
CA PRO A 176 -14.67 28.98 -43.13
C PRO A 176 -13.99 28.41 -44.39
N VAL A 177 -14.82 27.96 -45.30
CA VAL A 177 -14.42 27.53 -46.66
C VAL A 177 -13.72 28.73 -47.29
N HIS A 178 -12.40 28.68 -47.40
CA HIS A 178 -11.65 29.60 -48.22
C HIS A 178 -12.13 29.43 -49.68
N GLN A 179 -13.05 30.29 -50.08
CA GLN A 179 -13.36 30.47 -51.49
C GLN A 179 -12.10 30.97 -52.18
N PHE A 180 -11.42 30.07 -52.86
CA PHE A 180 -10.44 30.42 -53.88
C PHE A 180 -11.23 31.13 -55.01
N THR A 181 -11.19 32.44 -55.05
CA THR A 181 -11.54 33.19 -56.22
C THR A 181 -10.41 32.99 -57.21
N ASP A 182 -10.69 32.17 -58.22
CA ASP A 182 -9.90 32.02 -59.42
C ASP A 182 -10.15 33.22 -60.31
N GLU A 183 -9.32 34.27 -60.22
CA GLU A 183 -9.28 35.38 -61.21
C GLU A 183 -8.06 35.12 -62.08
N GLY A 184 -8.29 34.32 -63.12
CA GLY A 184 -7.39 34.20 -64.27
C GLY A 184 -7.93 35.02 -65.45
N ALA A 185 -7.15 35.92 -65.93
CA ALA A 185 -7.14 36.38 -67.29
C ALA A 185 -5.75 36.75 -67.74
#